data_9ce85470d4a37c82c6f4c10c8a913945
#
_entry.id   9ce85470d4a37c82c6f4c10c8a913945
#
_cell.length_a   1.000
_cell.length_b   1.000
_cell.length_c   1.000
_cell.angle_alpha   90.00
_cell.angle_beta   90.00
_cell.angle_gamma   90.00
#
_symmetry.space_group_name_H-M   'P 1'
#
loop_
_entity.id
_entity.type
_entity.pdbx_description
1 polymer ?
#
loop_
_entity_poly.entity_id
_entity_poly.type
_entity_poly.pdbx_seq_one_letter_code
_entity_poly.pdbx_strand_id
1 'polypeptide(L)'
;VSKLLVTGGKKLDGEVEVQGAKNSALPIIAASILTKGENVIYNCPSLSDVDASVNILRYLGCAVTRYGKTLLISCDGINRFDVPDELMRKTRSSIVLLGAVLARTGRARLSFPGGCEIGSRPIDLHLNSLREMGADIREKHGYLECFAPKGLYGTKITLSFPSVGATEDIMIAACLAKGTTTIINAAREPEICDLADYLNSCGADISGAGEGIVVIEGVGSLSGSVHTVIPDRIVAATLMSCAAVTGSKIVLNGIISSHLAAIIPTFKSAGCRIRISDSNLEITAPERLKSMKTIRTMPFPGFPTDAQAPMLAASCVADGTTVFVENIFENRYRHIPELVRMGANVKTEGKVAVVEGVNMLYGASVEAPDLRGGAALVIAGLCADGXXXXXXGGAEYIERGYECIELVLSALGADIKKI
;
A
#
# COMPACT_ATOMS: atom_id res chain seq x y z
N VAL A 1 21.33 9.32 6.50
CA VAL A 1 20.84 7.94 6.56
C VAL A 1 20.34 7.67 7.97
N SER A 2 19.05 7.42 8.12
CA SER A 2 18.44 7.26 9.43
C SER A 2 18.32 5.79 9.82
N LYS A 3 18.35 5.57 11.12
CA LYS A 3 18.20 4.24 11.68
C LYS A 3 17.19 4.25 12.80
N LEU A 4 16.58 3.10 13.05
CA LEU A 4 15.73 2.92 14.20
C LEU A 4 16.44 2.04 15.21
N LEU A 5 16.41 2.46 16.46
CA LEU A 5 16.96 1.70 17.57
C LEU A 5 15.78 1.17 18.39
N VAL A 6 15.68 -0.15 18.46
CA VAL A 6 14.56 -0.79 19.15
C VAL A 6 15.09 -1.65 20.27
N THR A 7 14.59 -1.45 21.48
CA THR A 7 14.87 -2.33 22.61
C THR A 7 13.61 -3.12 22.92
N GLY A 8 13.70 -4.44 22.81
CA GLY A 8 12.53 -5.28 22.98
C GLY A 8 12.17 -5.52 24.45
N GLY A 9 11.02 -6.13 24.65
CA GLY A 9 10.60 -6.57 25.96
C GLY A 9 9.58 -5.70 26.66
N LYS A 10 9.18 -4.59 26.04
CA LYS A 10 8.17 -3.72 26.64
C LYS A 10 6.79 -4.12 26.15
N LYS A 11 5.85 -4.20 27.08
CA LYS A 11 4.45 -4.37 26.68
C LYS A 11 3.91 -3.05 26.17
N LEU A 12 2.99 -3.14 25.21
CA LEU A 12 2.30 -1.97 24.69
C LEU A 12 0.98 -1.78 25.43
N ASP A 13 0.50 -0.54 25.44
CA ASP A 13 -0.74 -0.21 26.10
C ASP A 13 -1.30 1.07 25.49
N GLY A 14 -2.62 1.16 25.48
CA GLY A 14 -3.26 2.38 25.03
C GLY A 14 -3.98 2.22 23.70
N GLU A 15 -4.19 3.35 23.06
CA GLU A 15 -4.93 3.36 21.81
C GLU A 15 -4.21 4.23 20.79
N VAL A 16 -4.49 3.94 19.53
CA VAL A 16 -3.83 4.62 18.42
C VAL A 16 -4.83 4.82 17.29
N GLU A 17 -4.75 5.97 16.65
CA GLU A 17 -5.54 6.27 15.47
C GLU A 17 -4.84 5.69 14.25
N VAL A 18 -5.56 4.92 13.45
CA VAL A 18 -4.97 4.34 12.24
C VAL A 18 -4.92 5.40 11.15
N GLN A 19 -3.76 5.56 10.54
CA GLN A 19 -3.55 6.57 9.50
C GLN A 19 -4.33 6.27 8.24
N GLY A 20 -4.47 7.27 7.37
CA GLY A 20 -5.05 7.06 6.06
C GLY A 20 -4.23 6.12 5.20
N ALA A 21 -4.90 5.47 4.25
CA ALA A 21 -4.28 4.43 3.44
C ALA A 21 -3.38 5.03 2.35
N LYS A 22 -2.11 4.63 2.37
CA LYS A 22 -1.17 5.00 1.32
C LYS A 22 -1.69 4.55 -0.05
N ASN A 23 -2.16 3.30 -0.12
CA ASN A 23 -2.54 2.71 -1.41
C ASN A 23 -3.88 3.24 -1.91
N SER A 24 -4.54 4.07 -1.13
CA SER A 24 -5.71 4.80 -1.57
C SER A 24 -5.34 6.23 -1.93
N ALA A 25 -4.50 6.86 -1.12
CA ALA A 25 -4.11 8.25 -1.35
C ALA A 25 -3.39 8.42 -2.69
N LEU A 26 -2.48 7.49 -3.03
CA LEU A 26 -1.68 7.67 -4.25
C LEU A 26 -2.53 7.67 -5.51
N PRO A 27 -3.43 6.70 -5.74
CA PRO A 27 -4.24 6.79 -6.95
C PRO A 27 -5.23 7.95 -6.93
N ILE A 28 -5.73 8.36 -5.76
CA ILE A 28 -6.62 9.52 -5.69
C ILE A 28 -5.85 10.80 -6.07
N ILE A 29 -4.63 10.95 -5.61
CA ILE A 29 -3.81 12.09 -5.99
C ILE A 29 -3.59 12.10 -7.52
N ALA A 30 -3.28 10.94 -8.09
CA ALA A 30 -3.14 10.85 -9.55
C ALA A 30 -4.44 11.20 -10.26
N ALA A 31 -5.56 10.69 -9.78
CA ALA A 31 -6.86 10.91 -10.41
C ALA A 31 -7.29 12.38 -10.37
N SER A 32 -6.80 13.12 -9.37
CA SER A 32 -7.16 14.54 -9.28
C SER A 32 -6.69 15.34 -10.50
N ILE A 33 -5.72 14.80 -11.25
CA ILE A 33 -5.26 15.44 -12.49
C ILE A 33 -6.41 15.63 -13.48
N LEU A 34 -7.43 14.76 -13.43
CA LEU A 34 -8.55 14.83 -14.35
C LEU A 34 -9.53 15.96 -14.05
N THR A 35 -9.45 16.56 -12.87
CA THR A 35 -10.54 17.42 -12.40
C THR A 35 -10.26 18.91 -12.65
N LYS A 36 -11.37 19.65 -12.76
CA LYS A 36 -11.34 21.11 -12.76
C LYS A 36 -11.71 21.60 -11.37
N GLY A 37 -11.04 22.66 -10.92
CA GLY A 37 -11.32 23.23 -9.61
C GLY A 37 -10.56 22.50 -8.51
N GLU A 38 -10.94 22.78 -7.28
CA GLU A 38 -10.17 22.36 -6.13
C GLU A 38 -10.70 21.06 -5.52
N ASN A 39 -9.77 20.19 -5.16
CA ASN A 39 -10.06 19.00 -4.39
C ASN A 39 -9.60 19.21 -2.96
N VAL A 40 -10.38 18.70 -2.00
CA VAL A 40 -10.01 18.67 -0.59
C VAL A 40 -9.94 17.21 -0.18
N ILE A 41 -8.73 16.74 0.11
CA ILE A 41 -8.52 15.33 0.43
C ILE A 41 -8.13 15.23 1.91
N TYR A 42 -9.08 14.74 2.72
CA TYR A 42 -8.88 14.55 4.15
C TYR A 42 -8.23 13.21 4.45
N ASN A 43 -7.59 13.13 5.60
CA ASN A 43 -6.99 11.90 6.11
C ASN A 43 -5.91 11.36 5.17
N CYS A 44 -5.17 12.27 4.54
CA CYS A 44 -4.08 11.89 3.66
C CYS A 44 -2.82 11.72 4.49
N PRO A 45 -2.20 10.53 4.49
CA PRO A 45 -1.06 10.30 5.36
C PRO A 45 0.17 11.08 4.91
N SER A 46 1.01 11.43 5.89
CA SER A 46 2.27 12.13 5.63
C SER A 46 3.37 11.10 5.42
N LEU A 47 3.61 10.78 4.16
CA LEU A 47 4.54 9.72 3.78
C LEU A 47 5.44 10.22 2.66
N SER A 48 6.65 9.66 2.56
CA SER A 48 7.53 10.07 1.48
C SER A 48 6.97 9.71 0.11
N ASP A 49 6.23 8.59 0.00
CA ASP A 49 5.60 8.26 -1.29
C ASP A 49 4.53 9.28 -1.67
N VAL A 50 3.80 9.82 -0.68
CA VAL A 50 2.81 10.87 -0.97
C VAL A 50 3.53 12.14 -1.39
N ASP A 51 4.61 12.49 -0.70
CA ASP A 51 5.38 13.68 -1.08
C ASP A 51 5.91 13.55 -2.50
N ALA A 52 6.38 12.37 -2.88
CA ALA A 52 6.88 12.15 -4.24
C ALA A 52 5.78 12.38 -5.27
N SER A 53 4.57 11.88 -5.00
CA SER A 53 3.44 12.09 -5.91
C SER A 53 3.06 13.56 -6.00
N VAL A 54 3.06 14.25 -4.86
CA VAL A 54 2.75 15.68 -4.85
C VAL A 54 3.79 16.46 -5.68
N ASN A 55 5.06 16.09 -5.56
CA ASN A 55 6.09 16.77 -6.33
C ASN A 55 5.91 16.55 -7.83
N ILE A 56 5.44 15.37 -8.24
CA ILE A 56 5.14 15.15 -9.65
C ILE A 56 3.98 16.06 -10.09
N LEU A 57 2.93 16.14 -9.30
CA LEU A 57 1.81 17.01 -9.66
C LEU A 57 2.25 18.46 -9.77
N ARG A 58 3.08 18.92 -8.84
CA ARG A 58 3.59 20.29 -8.92
C ARG A 58 4.43 20.51 -10.19
N TYR A 59 5.26 19.55 -10.54
CA TYR A 59 6.05 19.64 -11.77
C TYR A 59 5.14 19.75 -13.00
N LEU A 60 4.02 19.04 -12.99
CA LEU A 60 3.09 19.08 -14.12
C LEU A 60 2.32 20.40 -14.19
N GLY A 61 2.35 21.21 -13.14
CA GLY A 61 1.67 22.50 -13.13
C GLY A 61 0.49 22.57 -12.16
N CYS A 62 0.27 21.54 -11.37
CA CYS A 62 -0.81 21.57 -10.40
C CYS A 62 -0.39 22.33 -9.15
N ALA A 63 -1.36 22.94 -8.48
CA ALA A 63 -1.15 23.58 -7.19
C ALA A 63 -1.56 22.61 -6.08
N VAL A 64 -0.64 22.31 -5.18
CA VAL A 64 -0.89 21.39 -4.10
C VAL A 64 -0.42 22.02 -2.80
N THR A 65 -1.30 22.06 -1.79
CA THR A 65 -0.98 22.59 -0.47
C THR A 65 -1.37 21.56 0.58
N ARG A 66 -0.53 21.40 1.58
CA ARG A 66 -0.83 20.49 2.67
C ARG A 66 -1.07 21.27 3.96
N TYR A 67 -2.16 20.95 4.65
CA TYR A 67 -2.48 21.46 5.97
C TYR A 67 -2.72 20.25 6.87
N GLY A 68 -1.69 19.84 7.62
CA GLY A 68 -1.81 18.65 8.46
C GLY A 68 -2.08 17.42 7.61
N LYS A 69 -3.20 16.77 7.84
CA LYS A 69 -3.58 15.57 7.09
C LYS A 69 -4.49 15.89 5.90
N THR A 70 -4.62 17.15 5.55
CA THR A 70 -5.48 17.56 4.44
C THR A 70 -4.63 18.07 3.27
N LEU A 71 -4.92 17.56 2.08
CA LEU A 71 -4.33 18.09 0.85
C LEU A 71 -5.37 18.90 0.10
N LEU A 72 -4.96 20.07 -0.39
CA LEU A 72 -5.74 20.86 -1.33
C LEU A 72 -5.06 20.73 -2.69
N ILE A 73 -5.78 20.25 -3.71
CA ILE A 73 -5.21 20.00 -5.02
C ILE A 73 -6.03 20.67 -6.10
N SER A 74 -5.39 21.48 -6.94
CA SER A 74 -6.01 22.04 -8.13
C SER A 74 -5.10 21.79 -9.31
N CYS A 75 -5.60 21.15 -10.35
CA CYS A 75 -4.83 20.87 -11.54
C CYS A 75 -5.25 21.72 -12.73
N ASP A 76 -5.88 22.85 -12.47
CA ASP A 76 -6.32 23.75 -13.53
C ASP A 76 -5.13 24.29 -14.33
N GLY A 77 -3.97 24.42 -13.70
CA GLY A 77 -2.80 24.97 -14.36
C GLY A 77 -1.88 23.96 -15.01
N ILE A 78 -2.34 22.73 -15.20
CA ILE A 78 -1.49 21.68 -15.76
C ILE A 78 -0.99 22.11 -17.13
N ASN A 79 0.34 22.01 -17.36
CA ASN A 79 0.92 22.47 -18.60
C ASN A 79 2.05 21.58 -19.11
N ARG A 80 2.16 20.37 -18.56
CA ARG A 80 3.15 19.41 -19.02
C ARG A 80 2.52 18.03 -19.11
N PHE A 81 3.15 17.18 -19.91
CA PHE A 81 2.71 15.79 -20.03
C PHE A 81 3.85 14.81 -19.78
N ASP A 82 5.04 15.30 -19.46
CA ASP A 82 6.22 14.45 -19.24
C ASP A 82 6.62 14.47 -17.78
N VAL A 83 7.12 13.33 -17.30
CA VAL A 83 7.66 13.25 -15.95
C VAL A 83 9.07 12.69 -16.04
N PRO A 84 10.08 13.47 -15.64
CA PRO A 84 11.47 13.02 -15.79
C PRO A 84 11.83 11.94 -14.79
N ASP A 85 12.92 11.25 -15.12
CA ASP A 85 13.38 10.10 -14.36
C ASP A 85 13.61 10.41 -12.89
N GLU A 86 14.19 11.57 -12.60
CA GLU A 86 14.51 11.88 -11.20
C GLU A 86 13.28 12.00 -10.32
N LEU A 87 12.13 12.35 -10.89
CA LEU A 87 10.87 12.36 -10.14
C LEU A 87 10.22 10.99 -10.10
N MET A 88 10.29 10.25 -11.21
CA MET A 88 9.69 8.93 -11.27
C MET A 88 10.38 7.93 -10.36
N ARG A 89 11.69 8.06 -10.18
CA ARG A 89 12.45 7.14 -9.35
C ARG A 89 12.01 7.14 -7.90
N LYS A 90 11.48 8.25 -7.42
CA LYS A 90 11.15 8.40 -6.01
C LYS A 90 9.81 7.80 -5.65
N THR A 91 9.06 7.31 -6.65
CA THR A 91 7.78 6.68 -6.38
C THR A 91 7.70 5.36 -7.13
N ARG A 92 7.12 4.36 -6.48
CA ARG A 92 7.02 3.03 -7.06
C ARG A 92 5.66 2.76 -7.67
N SER A 93 4.70 3.62 -7.42
CA SER A 93 3.34 3.47 -7.93
C SER A 93 3.04 4.41 -9.06
N SER A 94 4.07 4.96 -9.67
CA SER A 94 3.92 6.07 -10.61
C SER A 94 3.25 5.68 -11.92
N ILE A 95 3.20 4.39 -12.24
CA ILE A 95 2.58 3.98 -13.49
C ILE A 95 1.10 4.36 -13.53
N VAL A 96 0.46 4.55 -12.39
CA VAL A 96 -0.94 4.98 -12.35
C VAL A 96 -1.11 6.41 -12.89
N LEU A 97 -0.04 7.20 -12.86
CA LEU A 97 -0.08 8.53 -13.48
C LEU A 97 -0.30 8.47 -14.98
N LEU A 98 0.07 7.34 -15.61
CA LEU A 98 0.00 7.24 -17.06
C LEU A 98 -1.43 7.47 -17.56
N GLY A 99 -2.39 6.76 -16.98
CA GLY A 99 -3.78 6.93 -17.39
C GLY A 99 -4.29 8.34 -17.15
N ALA A 100 -3.93 8.93 -16.02
CA ALA A 100 -4.40 10.26 -15.66
C ALA A 100 -3.84 11.33 -16.63
N VAL A 101 -2.55 11.31 -16.86
CA VAL A 101 -1.93 12.32 -17.73
C VAL A 101 -2.40 12.14 -19.16
N LEU A 102 -2.47 10.89 -19.62
CA LEU A 102 -2.92 10.62 -20.98
C LEU A 102 -4.37 11.07 -21.20
N ALA A 103 -5.24 10.76 -20.24
CA ALA A 103 -6.65 11.15 -20.36
C ALA A 103 -6.81 12.66 -20.31
N ARG A 104 -6.03 13.34 -19.46
CA ARG A 104 -6.18 14.79 -19.31
C ARG A 104 -5.60 15.56 -20.49
N THR A 105 -4.42 15.16 -20.98
CA THR A 105 -3.69 15.96 -21.96
C THR A 105 -3.60 15.33 -23.35
N GLY A 106 -3.97 14.08 -23.50
CA GLY A 106 -3.85 13.37 -24.77
C GLY A 106 -2.46 12.82 -25.06
N ARG A 107 -1.52 13.09 -24.19
CA ARG A 107 -0.13 12.65 -24.33
C ARG A 107 0.44 12.35 -22.96
N ALA A 108 1.43 11.46 -22.91
CA ALA A 108 2.19 11.25 -21.68
C ALA A 108 3.56 10.73 -22.04
N ARG A 109 4.57 11.21 -21.32
CA ARG A 109 5.92 10.73 -21.49
C ARG A 109 6.49 10.51 -20.09
N LEU A 110 6.59 9.24 -19.70
CA LEU A 110 7.03 8.89 -18.35
C LEU A 110 8.29 8.04 -18.44
N SER A 111 9.22 8.31 -17.54
CA SER A 111 10.35 7.43 -17.39
C SER A 111 9.86 6.03 -17.03
N PHE A 112 10.53 5.02 -17.54
CA PHE A 112 10.19 3.63 -17.23
C PHE A 112 10.36 3.41 -15.73
N PRO A 113 9.34 2.89 -15.04
CA PRO A 113 9.51 2.69 -13.60
C PRO A 113 10.70 1.77 -13.32
N GLY A 114 11.52 2.16 -12.38
CA GLY A 114 12.65 1.35 -11.98
C GLY A 114 12.19 0.03 -11.38
N GLY A 115 13.10 -0.91 -11.31
CA GLY A 115 12.78 -2.20 -10.72
C GLY A 115 12.34 -2.05 -9.28
N CYS A 116 11.37 -2.85 -8.89
CA CYS A 116 10.89 -2.85 -7.53
C CYS A 116 11.77 -3.76 -6.68
N GLU A 117 12.01 -3.37 -5.44
CA GLU A 117 12.83 -4.20 -4.55
C GLU A 117 12.19 -5.55 -4.27
N ILE A 118 10.88 -5.64 -4.38
CA ILE A 118 10.16 -6.88 -4.10
C ILE A 118 9.87 -7.69 -5.37
N GLY A 119 10.49 -7.32 -6.49
CA GLY A 119 10.32 -8.02 -7.75
C GLY A 119 9.80 -7.10 -8.83
N SER A 120 9.87 -7.55 -10.07
CA SER A 120 9.37 -6.74 -11.16
C SER A 120 7.85 -6.77 -11.15
N ARG A 121 7.25 -5.61 -11.33
CA ARG A 121 5.81 -5.50 -11.44
C ARG A 121 5.45 -5.47 -12.91
N PRO A 122 4.61 -6.39 -13.37
CA PRO A 122 4.30 -6.40 -14.80
C PRO A 122 3.44 -5.18 -15.15
N ILE A 123 4.00 -4.26 -15.93
CA ILE A 123 3.24 -3.11 -16.40
C ILE A 123 2.54 -3.40 -17.72
N ASP A 124 2.74 -4.60 -18.26
CA ASP A 124 2.12 -4.95 -19.53
C ASP A 124 0.59 -4.92 -19.46
N LEU A 125 0.02 -5.29 -18.31
CA LEU A 125 -1.44 -5.21 -18.15
C LEU A 125 -1.92 -3.78 -18.30
N HIS A 126 -1.20 -2.82 -17.70
CA HIS A 126 -1.53 -1.39 -17.86
C HIS A 126 -1.44 -0.98 -19.32
N LEU A 127 -0.31 -1.28 -19.96
CA LEU A 127 -0.04 -0.79 -21.30
C LEU A 127 -0.99 -1.41 -22.31
N ASN A 128 -1.20 -2.72 -22.22
CA ASN A 128 -2.09 -3.38 -23.16
C ASN A 128 -3.53 -2.88 -23.03
N SER A 129 -3.95 -2.62 -21.78
CA SER A 129 -5.30 -2.12 -21.56
C SER A 129 -5.48 -0.74 -22.18
N LEU A 130 -4.50 0.14 -21.97
CA LEU A 130 -4.60 1.48 -22.56
C LEU A 130 -4.53 1.42 -24.08
N ARG A 131 -3.76 0.49 -24.63
CA ARG A 131 -3.71 0.29 -26.09
C ARG A 131 -5.07 -0.14 -26.61
N GLU A 132 -5.76 -1.02 -25.89
CA GLU A 132 -7.11 -1.43 -26.30
C GLU A 132 -8.08 -0.25 -26.29
N MET A 133 -7.82 0.76 -25.46
CA MET A 133 -8.62 1.96 -25.42
C MET A 133 -8.21 3.00 -26.45
N GLY A 134 -7.25 2.67 -27.31
CA GLY A 134 -6.86 3.55 -28.40
C GLY A 134 -5.55 4.28 -28.26
N ALA A 135 -4.81 4.05 -27.17
CA ALA A 135 -3.54 4.73 -26.98
C ALA A 135 -2.44 4.08 -27.84
N ASP A 136 -1.58 4.94 -28.40
CA ASP A 136 -0.37 4.52 -29.05
C ASP A 136 0.74 4.64 -28.03
N ILE A 137 1.33 3.52 -27.62
CA ILE A 137 2.33 3.50 -26.58
C ILE A 137 3.61 2.88 -27.10
N ARG A 138 4.71 3.59 -26.97
CA ARG A 138 6.03 3.15 -27.43
C ARG A 138 7.03 3.27 -26.29
N GLU A 139 7.96 2.31 -26.27
CA GLU A 139 9.05 2.34 -25.29
C GLU A 139 10.30 2.78 -26.03
N LYS A 140 10.85 3.93 -25.60
CA LYS A 140 12.03 4.51 -26.24
C LYS A 140 13.00 5.05 -25.21
N HIS A 141 14.24 4.57 -25.23
CA HIS A 141 15.31 5.14 -24.43
C HIS A 141 14.96 5.27 -22.95
N GLY A 142 14.31 4.25 -22.41
CA GLY A 142 13.96 4.27 -21.01
C GLY A 142 12.69 5.03 -20.68
N TYR A 143 11.95 5.47 -21.69
CA TYR A 143 10.70 6.20 -21.50
C TYR A 143 9.54 5.49 -22.16
N LEU A 144 8.36 5.67 -21.59
CA LEU A 144 7.10 5.32 -22.22
C LEU A 144 6.56 6.60 -22.87
N GLU A 145 6.33 6.54 -24.19
CA GLU A 145 5.73 7.66 -24.90
C GLU A 145 4.35 7.24 -25.34
N CYS A 146 3.36 7.97 -24.90
CA CYS A 146 1.96 7.61 -25.09
C CYS A 146 1.23 8.74 -25.77
N PHE A 147 0.31 8.37 -26.67
CA PHE A 147 -0.35 9.36 -27.50
C PHE A 147 -1.77 8.89 -27.81
N ALA A 148 -2.72 9.76 -27.59
CA ALA A 148 -4.13 9.47 -27.90
C ALA A 148 -4.73 10.73 -28.52
N PRO A 149 -4.39 11.03 -29.78
CA PRO A 149 -4.76 12.31 -30.37
C PRO A 149 -6.26 12.50 -30.50
N LYS A 150 -7.03 11.42 -30.65
CA LYS A 150 -8.48 11.51 -30.74
C LYS A 150 -9.17 11.15 -29.45
N GLY A 151 -8.39 11.08 -28.35
CA GLY A 151 -8.91 10.67 -27.07
C GLY A 151 -8.95 9.16 -26.96
N LEU A 152 -9.39 8.71 -25.80
CA LEU A 152 -9.53 7.28 -25.53
C LEU A 152 -10.96 6.85 -25.73
N TYR A 153 -11.15 5.57 -26.01
CA TYR A 153 -12.48 4.99 -26.28
C TYR A 153 -12.74 3.87 -25.29
N GLY A 154 -13.98 3.80 -24.79
CA GLY A 154 -14.38 2.72 -23.93
C GLY A 154 -14.37 1.40 -24.69
N THR A 155 -14.03 0.33 -23.99
CA THR A 155 -14.01 -1.00 -24.55
C THR A 155 -14.11 -2.01 -23.43
N LYS A 156 -14.23 -3.28 -23.79
CA LYS A 156 -14.26 -4.36 -22.82
C LYS A 156 -12.85 -4.89 -22.64
N ILE A 157 -12.37 -4.85 -21.39
CA ILE A 157 -11.00 -5.24 -21.07
C ILE A 157 -11.07 -6.38 -20.06
N THR A 158 -10.46 -7.52 -20.40
CA THR A 158 -10.38 -8.65 -19.48
C THR A 158 -8.94 -8.75 -18.97
N LEU A 159 -8.77 -8.63 -17.66
CA LEU A 159 -7.44 -8.72 -17.07
C LEU A 159 -7.11 -10.19 -16.79
N SER A 160 -5.93 -10.61 -17.21
CA SER A 160 -5.48 -11.99 -16.96
C SER A 160 -5.19 -12.21 -15.47
N PHE A 161 -4.95 -11.13 -14.73
CA PHE A 161 -4.75 -11.15 -13.30
C PHE A 161 -5.44 -9.92 -12.74
N PRO A 162 -6.10 -10.00 -11.58
CA PRO A 162 -6.78 -8.81 -11.03
C PRO A 162 -5.79 -7.82 -10.43
N SER A 163 -5.05 -7.16 -11.29
CA SER A 163 -4.03 -6.20 -10.92
C SER A 163 -4.65 -4.93 -10.36
N VAL A 164 -4.22 -4.53 -9.17
CA VAL A 164 -4.70 -3.28 -8.57
C VAL A 164 -4.30 -2.11 -9.44
N GLY A 165 -3.02 -2.04 -9.81
CA GLY A 165 -2.54 -0.89 -10.58
C GLY A 165 -3.19 -0.79 -11.94
N ALA A 166 -3.35 -1.91 -12.65
CA ALA A 166 -4.00 -1.88 -13.96
C ALA A 166 -5.45 -1.45 -13.83
N THR A 167 -6.16 -1.98 -12.81
CA THR A 167 -7.55 -1.59 -12.59
C THR A 167 -7.64 -0.07 -12.36
N GLU A 168 -6.75 0.47 -11.54
CA GLU A 168 -6.74 1.91 -11.26
C GLU A 168 -6.48 2.72 -12.52
N ASP A 169 -5.47 2.34 -13.31
CA ASP A 169 -5.13 3.06 -14.52
C ASP A 169 -6.31 3.10 -15.49
N ILE A 170 -6.95 1.94 -15.67
CA ILE A 170 -8.09 1.86 -16.59
C ILE A 170 -9.26 2.69 -16.07
N MET A 171 -9.56 2.57 -14.77
CA MET A 171 -10.67 3.35 -14.20
C MET A 171 -10.46 4.84 -14.40
N ILE A 172 -9.25 5.33 -14.12
CA ILE A 172 -8.95 6.74 -14.26
C ILE A 172 -9.04 7.16 -15.72
N ALA A 173 -8.41 6.41 -16.61
CA ALA A 173 -8.42 6.77 -18.02
C ALA A 173 -9.83 6.72 -18.62
N ALA A 174 -10.65 5.78 -18.15
CA ALA A 174 -11.97 5.58 -18.72
C ALA A 174 -12.98 6.66 -18.32
N CYS A 175 -12.71 7.40 -17.24
CA CYS A 175 -13.64 8.42 -16.78
C CYS A 175 -13.96 9.46 -17.85
N LEU A 176 -12.98 9.81 -18.67
CA LEU A 176 -13.16 10.81 -19.72
C LEU A 176 -13.16 10.20 -21.12
N ALA A 177 -13.08 8.87 -21.22
CA ALA A 177 -13.09 8.21 -22.52
C ALA A 177 -14.47 8.26 -23.14
N LYS A 178 -14.53 8.13 -24.46
CA LYS A 178 -15.82 8.09 -25.15
C LYS A 178 -16.41 6.71 -25.02
N GLY A 179 -17.64 6.62 -24.52
CA GLY A 179 -18.36 5.35 -24.43
C GLY A 179 -18.19 4.65 -23.12
N THR A 180 -18.42 3.35 -23.13
CA THR A 180 -18.46 2.52 -21.93
C THR A 180 -17.23 1.64 -21.88
N THR A 181 -16.56 1.62 -20.72
CA THR A 181 -15.46 0.70 -20.47
C THR A 181 -15.92 -0.33 -19.44
N THR A 182 -15.70 -1.61 -19.74
CA THR A 182 -16.02 -2.68 -18.80
C THR A 182 -14.73 -3.43 -18.48
N ILE A 183 -14.39 -3.49 -17.20
CA ILE A 183 -13.21 -4.23 -16.75
C ILE A 183 -13.67 -5.55 -16.17
N ILE A 184 -13.22 -6.65 -16.77
CA ILE A 184 -13.54 -7.99 -16.30
C ILE A 184 -12.35 -8.54 -15.55
N ASN A 185 -12.59 -9.16 -14.42
CA ASN A 185 -11.56 -9.64 -13.51
C ASN A 185 -10.79 -8.47 -12.91
N ALA A 186 -11.52 -7.42 -12.54
CA ALA A 186 -10.95 -6.23 -11.91
C ALA A 186 -10.53 -6.55 -10.49
N ALA A 187 -9.55 -5.80 -9.98
CA ALA A 187 -9.18 -5.90 -8.58
C ALA A 187 -10.34 -5.48 -7.69
N ARG A 188 -10.43 -6.08 -6.51
CA ARG A 188 -11.55 -5.86 -5.58
C ARG A 188 -11.14 -5.16 -4.29
N GLU A 189 -9.88 -4.76 -4.17
CA GLU A 189 -9.36 -4.19 -2.94
C GLU A 189 -10.18 -2.98 -2.49
N PRO A 190 -10.25 -2.74 -1.17
CA PRO A 190 -10.97 -1.55 -0.67
C PRO A 190 -10.48 -0.25 -1.28
N GLU A 191 -9.19 -0.18 -1.63
CA GLU A 191 -8.63 1.01 -2.23
C GLU A 191 -9.21 1.27 -3.63
N ILE A 192 -9.62 0.22 -4.33
CA ILE A 192 -10.31 0.38 -5.62
C ILE A 192 -11.67 1.02 -5.38
N CYS A 193 -12.39 0.57 -4.35
CA CYS A 193 -13.69 1.16 -4.02
C CYS A 193 -13.53 2.63 -3.61
N ASP A 194 -12.46 2.93 -2.88
CA ASP A 194 -12.22 4.30 -2.44
C ASP A 194 -11.92 5.22 -3.63
N LEU A 195 -11.15 4.72 -4.60
CA LEU A 195 -10.90 5.49 -5.81
C LEU A 195 -12.21 5.74 -6.58
N ALA A 196 -13.03 4.70 -6.71
CA ALA A 196 -14.32 4.87 -7.39
C ALA A 196 -15.20 5.88 -6.67
N ASP A 197 -15.22 5.83 -5.33
CA ASP A 197 -16.03 6.80 -4.57
C ASP A 197 -15.55 8.23 -4.81
N TYR A 198 -14.23 8.43 -4.79
CA TYR A 198 -13.68 9.75 -5.08
C TYR A 198 -14.06 10.21 -6.49
N LEU A 199 -13.82 9.36 -7.48
CA LEU A 199 -14.10 9.75 -8.87
C LEU A 199 -15.59 10.02 -9.08
N ASN A 200 -16.46 9.19 -8.49
CA ASN A 200 -17.89 9.44 -8.60
C ASN A 200 -18.29 10.75 -7.94
N SER A 201 -17.65 11.11 -6.83
CA SER A 201 -17.94 12.40 -6.20
C SER A 201 -17.48 13.57 -7.09
N CYS A 202 -16.57 13.32 -8.01
CA CYS A 202 -16.11 14.32 -8.98
C CYS A 202 -16.99 14.38 -10.22
N GLY A 203 -17.98 13.50 -10.32
CA GLY A 203 -18.87 13.47 -11.47
C GLY A 203 -18.67 12.30 -12.42
N ALA A 204 -17.79 11.36 -12.09
CA ALA A 204 -17.64 10.16 -12.91
C ALA A 204 -18.84 9.24 -12.75
N ASP A 205 -18.93 8.24 -13.62
CA ASP A 205 -20.03 7.29 -13.60
C ASP A 205 -19.44 5.88 -13.57
N ILE A 206 -19.12 5.41 -12.35
CA ILE A 206 -18.46 4.12 -12.13
C ILE A 206 -19.36 3.25 -11.27
N SER A 207 -19.58 2.00 -11.71
CA SER A 207 -20.33 1.03 -10.93
C SER A 207 -19.56 -0.30 -10.88
N GLY A 208 -19.84 -1.09 -9.85
CA GLY A 208 -19.28 -2.43 -9.72
C GLY A 208 -17.91 -2.50 -9.04
N ALA A 209 -17.39 -1.38 -8.56
CA ALA A 209 -16.11 -1.44 -7.86
C ALA A 209 -16.21 -2.36 -6.65
N GLY A 210 -15.25 -3.25 -6.49
CA GLY A 210 -15.24 -4.24 -5.42
C GLY A 210 -15.89 -5.56 -5.80
N GLU A 211 -16.45 -5.67 -6.99
CA GLU A 211 -17.22 -6.85 -7.39
C GLU A 211 -16.58 -7.66 -8.52
N GLY A 212 -15.42 -7.26 -8.98
CA GLY A 212 -14.74 -8.00 -10.03
C GLY A 212 -15.08 -7.60 -11.45
N ILE A 213 -16.18 -6.91 -11.65
CA ILE A 213 -16.55 -6.32 -12.94
C ILE A 213 -16.88 -4.87 -12.68
N VAL A 214 -16.12 -3.98 -13.31
CA VAL A 214 -16.29 -2.54 -13.10
C VAL A 214 -16.70 -1.92 -14.42
N VAL A 215 -17.74 -1.10 -14.39
CA VAL A 215 -18.24 -0.44 -15.59
C VAL A 215 -18.11 1.06 -15.43
N ILE A 216 -17.46 1.70 -16.39
CA ILE A 216 -17.24 3.14 -16.37
C ILE A 216 -17.87 3.75 -17.62
N GLU A 217 -18.82 4.66 -17.42
CA GLU A 217 -19.39 5.43 -18.53
C GLU A 217 -18.62 6.73 -18.63
N GLY A 218 -18.02 6.99 -19.77
CA GLY A 218 -17.24 8.21 -19.94
C GLY A 218 -18.12 9.45 -19.81
N VAL A 219 -17.56 10.49 -19.22
CA VAL A 219 -18.26 11.77 -19.08
C VAL A 219 -17.41 12.88 -19.69
N GLY A 220 -18.01 14.05 -19.90
CA GLY A 220 -17.33 15.14 -20.56
C GLY A 220 -16.29 15.86 -19.71
N SER A 221 -16.49 15.91 -18.41
CA SER A 221 -15.57 16.57 -17.51
C SER A 221 -15.82 16.13 -16.08
N LEU A 222 -14.79 16.32 -15.25
CA LEU A 222 -14.89 16.05 -13.81
C LEU A 222 -14.56 17.32 -13.05
N SER A 223 -15.17 17.49 -11.89
CA SER A 223 -14.93 18.63 -11.01
C SER A 223 -14.33 18.15 -9.70
N GLY A 224 -13.46 18.96 -9.14
CA GLY A 224 -12.86 18.64 -7.85
C GLY A 224 -13.92 18.45 -6.78
N SER A 225 -13.60 17.65 -5.77
CA SER A 225 -14.57 17.35 -4.73
C SER A 225 -13.86 17.20 -3.38
N VAL A 226 -14.65 16.88 -2.37
CA VAL A 226 -14.17 16.65 -1.01
C VAL A 226 -14.23 15.15 -0.76
N HIS A 227 -13.11 14.59 -0.29
CA HIS A 227 -13.03 13.15 -0.08
C HIS A 227 -12.18 12.84 1.14
N THR A 228 -12.57 11.84 1.90
CA THR A 228 -11.79 11.35 3.03
C THR A 228 -11.21 9.99 2.68
N VAL A 229 -9.88 9.88 2.76
CA VAL A 229 -9.18 8.64 2.44
C VAL A 229 -9.51 7.59 3.50
N ILE A 230 -9.74 6.35 3.07
CA ILE A 230 -10.04 5.25 3.99
C ILE A 230 -8.83 4.94 4.88
N PRO A 231 -9.06 4.35 6.06
CA PRO A 231 -7.92 3.98 6.92
C PRO A 231 -7.10 2.85 6.32
N ASP A 232 -5.83 2.84 6.67
CA ASP A 232 -4.85 1.90 6.10
C ASP A 232 -4.95 0.55 6.78
N ARG A 233 -5.51 -0.44 6.08
CA ARG A 233 -5.67 -1.78 6.63
C ARG A 233 -4.33 -2.49 6.87
N ILE A 234 -3.30 -2.14 6.11
CA ILE A 234 -1.99 -2.78 6.31
C ILE A 234 -1.29 -2.20 7.54
N VAL A 235 -1.43 -0.90 7.77
CA VAL A 235 -0.93 -0.32 9.02
C VAL A 235 -1.66 -0.93 10.21
N ALA A 236 -2.98 -1.14 10.09
CA ALA A 236 -3.74 -1.79 11.16
C ALA A 236 -3.18 -3.19 11.43
N ALA A 237 -2.94 -3.98 10.36
CA ALA A 237 -2.38 -5.33 10.54
C ALA A 237 -1.00 -5.26 11.20
N THR A 238 -0.18 -4.28 10.84
CA THR A 238 1.14 -4.12 11.42
C THR A 238 1.05 -3.81 12.90
N LEU A 239 0.16 -2.89 13.29
CA LEU A 239 0.00 -2.56 14.70
C LEU A 239 -0.58 -3.73 15.50
N MET A 240 -1.49 -4.50 14.89
CA MET A 240 -1.97 -5.71 15.53
C MET A 240 -0.83 -6.70 15.75
N SER A 241 0.08 -6.81 14.78
CA SER A 241 1.24 -7.68 14.93
C SER A 241 2.14 -7.22 16.06
N CYS A 242 2.30 -5.90 16.22
CA CYS A 242 3.10 -5.36 17.33
C CYS A 242 2.50 -5.75 18.68
N ALA A 243 1.18 -5.65 18.81
CA ALA A 243 0.54 -6.09 20.04
C ALA A 243 0.68 -7.59 20.25
N ALA A 244 0.55 -8.33 19.14
CA ALA A 244 0.59 -9.79 19.22
C ALA A 244 1.93 -10.31 19.73
N VAL A 245 3.04 -9.78 19.22
CA VAL A 245 4.36 -10.30 19.62
C VAL A 245 4.80 -9.83 21.00
N THR A 246 4.16 -8.79 21.54
CA THR A 246 4.52 -8.28 22.86
C THR A 246 3.54 -8.73 23.95
N GLY A 247 2.58 -9.59 23.59
CA GLY A 247 1.61 -10.08 24.56
C GLY A 247 0.73 -8.99 25.11
N SER A 248 0.37 -8.01 24.28
CA SER A 248 -0.22 -6.77 24.72
C SER A 248 -1.70 -6.65 24.38
N LYS A 249 -2.33 -5.63 24.94
CA LYS A 249 -3.70 -5.26 24.61
C LYS A 249 -3.68 -3.81 24.18
N ILE A 250 -4.13 -3.55 22.95
CA ILE A 250 -4.23 -2.19 22.43
C ILE A 250 -5.54 -1.99 21.71
N VAL A 251 -5.91 -0.74 21.50
CA VAL A 251 -7.10 -0.36 20.75
C VAL A 251 -6.68 0.41 19.51
N LEU A 252 -7.18 -0.01 18.36
CA LEU A 252 -7.02 0.74 17.11
C LEU A 252 -8.30 1.50 16.84
N ASN A 253 -8.18 2.82 16.72
CA ASN A 253 -9.33 3.67 16.40
C ASN A 253 -9.31 3.99 14.92
N GLY A 254 -10.51 4.08 14.32
CA GLY A 254 -10.66 4.48 12.94
C GLY A 254 -10.37 3.37 11.94
N ILE A 255 -10.77 2.15 12.25
CA ILE A 255 -10.63 1.05 11.30
C ILE A 255 -11.97 0.79 10.61
N ILE A 256 -11.91 0.05 9.51
CA ILE A 256 -13.09 -0.49 8.85
C ILE A 256 -12.93 -2.00 8.88
N SER A 257 -13.75 -2.67 9.68
CA SER A 257 -13.50 -4.10 9.97
C SER A 257 -13.60 -4.97 8.72
N SER A 258 -14.48 -4.64 7.78
CA SER A 258 -14.60 -5.44 6.56
C SER A 258 -13.33 -5.39 5.71
N HIS A 259 -12.50 -4.37 5.88
CA HIS A 259 -11.22 -4.30 5.16
C HIS A 259 -10.18 -5.26 5.74
N LEU A 260 -10.43 -5.78 6.93
CA LEU A 260 -9.53 -6.70 7.62
C LEU A 260 -10.03 -8.13 7.54
N ALA A 261 -10.77 -8.47 6.48
CA ALA A 261 -11.49 -9.73 6.40
C ALA A 261 -10.61 -10.96 6.54
N ALA A 262 -9.38 -10.93 6.00
CA ALA A 262 -8.47 -12.06 6.13
C ALA A 262 -7.53 -11.91 7.33
N ILE A 263 -7.34 -10.68 7.80
CA ILE A 263 -6.40 -10.38 8.88
C ILE A 263 -6.96 -10.80 10.23
N ILE A 264 -8.21 -10.42 10.50
CA ILE A 264 -8.82 -10.72 11.80
C ILE A 264 -8.86 -12.21 12.08
N PRO A 265 -9.33 -13.07 11.14
CA PRO A 265 -9.31 -14.50 11.41
C PRO A 265 -7.92 -15.07 11.68
N THR A 266 -6.91 -14.52 11.02
CA THR A 266 -5.54 -14.99 11.21
C THR A 266 -5.07 -14.73 12.64
N PHE A 267 -5.33 -13.53 13.16
CA PHE A 267 -4.97 -13.23 14.55
C PHE A 267 -5.78 -14.05 15.53
N LYS A 268 -7.07 -14.29 15.23
CA LYS A 268 -7.87 -15.13 16.11
C LYS A 268 -7.32 -16.55 16.16
N SER A 269 -6.92 -17.11 15.02
CA SER A 269 -6.36 -18.47 15.00
C SER A 269 -5.03 -18.51 15.75
N ALA A 270 -4.33 -17.40 15.86
CA ALA A 270 -3.08 -17.32 16.61
C ALA A 270 -3.31 -17.14 18.11
N GLY A 271 -4.57 -17.09 18.56
CA GLY A 271 -4.89 -17.00 19.97
C GLY A 271 -5.24 -15.61 20.45
N CYS A 272 -5.29 -14.62 19.58
CA CYS A 272 -5.66 -13.27 19.99
C CYS A 272 -7.17 -13.14 20.12
N ARG A 273 -7.60 -12.36 21.10
CA ARG A 273 -9.01 -11.99 21.20
C ARG A 273 -9.20 -10.63 20.54
N ILE A 274 -10.24 -10.53 19.73
CA ILE A 274 -10.51 -9.30 18.99
C ILE A 274 -11.95 -8.90 19.23
N ARG A 275 -12.13 -7.65 19.67
CA ARG A 275 -13.45 -7.07 19.88
C ARG A 275 -13.58 -5.83 19.02
N ILE A 276 -14.68 -5.74 18.30
CA ILE A 276 -14.94 -4.63 17.39
C ILE A 276 -16.17 -3.88 17.86
N SER A 277 -16.05 -2.58 17.96
CA SER A 277 -17.15 -1.71 18.34
C SER A 277 -17.09 -0.49 17.45
N ASP A 278 -18.09 -0.36 16.56
CA ASP A 278 -18.11 0.70 15.56
C ASP A 278 -16.83 0.67 14.73
N SER A 279 -16.03 1.73 14.78
CA SER A 279 -14.79 1.82 14.02
C SER A 279 -13.55 1.54 14.85
N ASN A 280 -13.74 0.92 16.01
CA ASN A 280 -12.63 0.61 16.91
C ASN A 280 -12.40 -0.89 16.98
N LEU A 281 -11.14 -1.28 17.12
CA LEU A 281 -10.77 -2.68 17.24
C LEU A 281 -9.85 -2.83 18.44
N GLU A 282 -10.22 -3.71 19.38
CA GLU A 282 -9.38 -4.03 20.51
C GLU A 282 -8.79 -5.41 20.30
N ILE A 283 -7.48 -5.52 20.35
CA ILE A 283 -6.79 -6.81 20.25
C ILE A 283 -6.11 -7.09 21.57
N THR A 284 -6.33 -8.30 22.11
CA THR A 284 -5.68 -8.78 23.31
C THR A 284 -4.90 -10.04 22.94
N ALA A 285 -3.60 -9.97 23.02
CA ALA A 285 -2.74 -11.07 22.62
C ALA A 285 -2.56 -12.05 23.78
N PRO A 286 -2.34 -13.35 23.47
CA PRO A 286 -1.99 -14.31 24.51
C PRO A 286 -0.54 -14.08 24.93
N GLU A 287 -0.11 -14.78 25.99
CA GLU A 287 1.29 -14.72 26.42
C GLU A 287 2.22 -15.13 25.29
N ARG A 288 1.83 -16.16 24.55
CA ARG A 288 2.58 -16.59 23.39
C ARG A 288 1.60 -16.93 22.27
N LEU A 289 1.88 -16.45 21.06
CA LEU A 289 1.05 -16.74 19.92
C LEU A 289 1.06 -18.22 19.57
N LYS A 290 -0.04 -18.70 19.03
CA LYS A 290 -0.11 -20.03 18.43
C LYS A 290 0.22 -19.92 16.95
N SER A 291 0.58 -21.05 16.34
CA SER A 291 0.81 -21.11 14.92
C SER A 291 -0.39 -20.54 14.15
N MET A 292 -0.11 -19.84 13.08
CA MET A 292 -1.14 -19.29 12.19
C MET A 292 -1.49 -20.27 11.07
N LYS A 293 -0.97 -21.50 11.13
CA LYS A 293 -1.22 -22.56 10.16
C LYS A 293 -0.64 -22.20 8.81
N THR A 294 -1.46 -22.02 7.79
CA THR A 294 -0.99 -21.68 6.45
C THR A 294 -1.58 -20.35 6.02
N ILE A 295 -0.72 -19.46 5.57
CA ILE A 295 -1.12 -18.15 5.07
C ILE A 295 -0.73 -18.08 3.61
N ARG A 296 -1.73 -17.89 2.71
CA ARG A 296 -1.51 -17.76 1.27
C ARG A 296 -1.90 -16.35 0.86
N THR A 297 -0.96 -15.63 0.27
CA THR A 297 -1.32 -14.30 -0.22
C THR A 297 -2.16 -14.46 -1.47
N MET A 298 -3.25 -13.71 -1.53
CA MET A 298 -4.22 -13.78 -2.62
C MET A 298 -4.82 -12.40 -2.84
N PRO A 299 -5.33 -12.13 -4.03
CA PRO A 299 -6.07 -10.88 -4.22
C PRO A 299 -7.21 -10.76 -3.20
N PHE A 300 -7.53 -9.52 -2.82
CA PHE A 300 -8.61 -9.28 -1.86
C PHE A 300 -9.90 -9.96 -2.33
N PRO A 301 -10.66 -10.61 -1.45
CA PRO A 301 -10.58 -10.58 0.01
C PRO A 301 -9.67 -11.64 0.63
N GLY A 302 -8.76 -12.21 -0.13
CA GLY A 302 -7.77 -13.09 0.44
C GLY A 302 -6.73 -12.33 1.25
N PHE A 303 -5.75 -13.06 1.79
CA PHE A 303 -4.75 -12.46 2.65
C PHE A 303 -3.86 -11.51 1.84
N PRO A 304 -3.73 -10.25 2.25
CA PRO A 304 -2.99 -9.27 1.44
C PRO A 304 -1.49 -9.48 1.50
N THR A 305 -0.85 -9.42 0.32
CA THR A 305 0.58 -9.58 0.25
C THR A 305 1.34 -8.53 1.07
N ASP A 306 0.78 -7.33 1.21
CA ASP A 306 1.44 -6.27 1.99
C ASP A 306 1.50 -6.60 3.48
N ALA A 307 0.69 -7.52 3.97
CA ALA A 307 0.72 -7.94 5.36
C ALA A 307 1.56 -9.21 5.58
N GLN A 308 2.10 -9.80 4.52
CA GLN A 308 2.86 -11.04 4.67
C GLN A 308 4.08 -10.85 5.56
N ALA A 309 4.91 -9.84 5.31
CA ALA A 309 6.14 -9.69 6.08
C ALA A 309 5.86 -9.40 7.56
N PRO A 310 4.94 -8.47 7.89
CA PRO A 310 4.61 -8.29 9.31
C PRO A 310 4.11 -9.56 10.00
N MET A 311 3.25 -10.32 9.32
CA MET A 311 2.72 -11.54 9.94
C MET A 311 3.80 -12.62 10.04
N LEU A 312 4.71 -12.67 9.07
CA LEU A 312 5.79 -13.64 9.15
C LEU A 312 6.69 -13.33 10.34
N ALA A 313 6.98 -12.05 10.58
CA ALA A 313 7.75 -11.70 11.77
C ALA A 313 7.05 -12.16 13.04
N ALA A 314 5.72 -11.95 13.12
CA ALA A 314 4.97 -12.40 14.30
C ALA A 314 5.04 -13.91 14.46
N SER A 315 4.99 -14.65 13.36
CA SER A 315 5.00 -16.11 13.43
C SER A 315 6.35 -16.66 13.90
N CYS A 316 7.40 -15.86 13.83
CA CYS A 316 8.72 -16.30 14.26
C CYS A 316 8.77 -16.65 15.75
N VAL A 317 7.88 -16.05 16.56
CA VAL A 317 7.84 -16.35 18.00
C VAL A 317 6.57 -17.10 18.40
N ALA A 318 5.80 -17.57 17.44
CA ALA A 318 4.60 -18.35 17.72
C ALA A 318 4.97 -19.79 18.09
N ASP A 319 4.11 -20.44 18.86
CA ASP A 319 4.31 -21.84 19.23
C ASP A 319 3.82 -22.70 18.08
N GLY A 320 4.76 -23.31 17.35
CA GLY A 320 4.43 -24.22 16.27
C GLY A 320 4.97 -23.74 14.93
N THR A 321 4.47 -24.36 13.88
CA THR A 321 4.91 -24.13 12.52
C THR A 321 3.88 -23.32 11.76
N THR A 322 4.34 -22.28 11.06
CA THR A 322 3.49 -21.50 10.16
C THR A 322 4.08 -21.58 8.76
N VAL A 323 3.24 -21.79 7.77
CA VAL A 323 3.67 -21.88 6.38
C VAL A 323 3.12 -20.68 5.62
N PHE A 324 3.98 -20.00 4.88
CA PHE A 324 3.57 -18.89 4.02
C PHE A 324 3.74 -19.30 2.57
N VAL A 325 2.75 -18.98 1.75
CA VAL A 325 2.81 -19.17 0.30
C VAL A 325 2.57 -17.81 -0.33
N GLU A 326 3.62 -17.25 -0.92
CA GLU A 326 3.54 -15.92 -1.53
C GLU A 326 3.16 -16.04 -2.99
N ASN A 327 1.91 -15.76 -3.31
CA ASN A 327 1.38 -15.94 -4.66
C ASN A 327 1.36 -14.66 -5.51
N ILE A 328 1.67 -13.51 -4.92
CA ILE A 328 1.49 -12.23 -5.63
C ILE A 328 2.78 -11.71 -6.20
N PHE A 329 3.86 -11.68 -5.40
CA PHE A 329 5.15 -11.15 -5.85
C PHE A 329 6.24 -12.18 -5.70
N GLU A 330 7.21 -12.12 -6.62
CA GLU A 330 8.30 -13.09 -6.61
C GLU A 330 9.31 -12.80 -5.52
N ASN A 331 9.84 -11.69 -5.37
CA ASN A 331 10.97 -11.41 -4.51
C ASN A 331 10.54 -10.80 -3.18
N ARG A 332 9.56 -11.44 -2.50
CA ARG A 332 8.96 -10.83 -1.32
C ARG A 332 9.44 -11.41 0.01
N TYR A 333 10.52 -12.18 0.01
CA TYR A 333 11.08 -12.77 1.23
C TYR A 333 12.43 -12.17 1.60
N ARG A 334 12.73 -10.95 1.19
CA ARG A 334 14.04 -10.36 1.41
C ARG A 334 14.31 -10.03 2.87
N HIS A 335 13.28 -9.97 3.69
CA HIS A 335 13.42 -9.74 5.13
C HIS A 335 13.82 -11.00 5.90
N ILE A 336 13.66 -12.18 5.30
CA ILE A 336 13.91 -13.43 6.02
C ILE A 336 15.37 -13.57 6.45
N PRO A 337 16.37 -13.29 5.61
CA PRO A 337 17.75 -13.41 6.11
C PRO A 337 18.02 -12.54 7.33
N GLU A 338 17.41 -11.35 7.39
CA GLU A 338 17.58 -10.47 8.53
C GLU A 338 16.90 -11.05 9.78
N LEU A 339 15.74 -11.65 9.62
CA LEU A 339 15.09 -12.32 10.75
C LEU A 339 15.90 -13.49 11.24
N VAL A 340 16.53 -14.25 10.32
CA VAL A 340 17.38 -15.37 10.70
C VAL A 340 18.59 -14.86 11.51
N ARG A 341 19.14 -13.69 11.15
CA ARG A 341 20.22 -13.10 11.95
C ARG A 341 19.76 -12.78 13.37
N MET A 342 18.48 -12.56 13.57
CA MET A 342 17.92 -12.32 14.90
C MET A 342 17.55 -13.61 15.63
N GLY A 343 17.78 -14.75 15.02
CA GLY A 343 17.51 -16.03 15.66
C GLY A 343 16.28 -16.76 15.18
N ALA A 344 15.61 -16.24 14.17
CA ALA A 344 14.42 -16.90 13.65
C ALA A 344 14.78 -18.19 12.91
N ASN A 345 13.86 -19.14 12.92
CA ASN A 345 14.02 -20.41 12.22
C ASN A 345 13.07 -20.42 11.04
N VAL A 346 13.56 -20.00 9.89
CA VAL A 346 12.76 -19.88 8.67
C VAL A 346 13.52 -20.50 7.52
N LYS A 347 12.83 -21.32 6.75
CA LYS A 347 13.39 -21.91 5.54
C LYS A 347 12.49 -21.57 4.36
N THR A 348 13.10 -21.26 3.22
CA THR A 348 12.35 -20.89 2.03
C THR A 348 12.69 -21.81 0.87
N GLU A 349 11.69 -22.05 0.05
CA GLU A 349 11.87 -22.76 -1.21
C GLU A 349 10.85 -22.20 -2.20
N GLY A 350 11.34 -21.47 -3.21
CA GLY A 350 10.42 -20.83 -4.12
C GLY A 350 9.53 -19.84 -3.41
N LYS A 351 8.22 -19.98 -3.59
CA LYS A 351 7.27 -19.07 -2.96
C LYS A 351 6.82 -19.50 -1.57
N VAL A 352 7.40 -20.59 -1.05
CA VAL A 352 7.00 -21.13 0.25
C VAL A 352 8.04 -20.79 1.31
N ALA A 353 7.57 -20.29 2.45
CA ALA A 353 8.42 -20.08 3.62
C ALA A 353 7.83 -20.87 4.77
N VAL A 354 8.66 -21.67 5.43
CA VAL A 354 8.25 -22.47 6.59
C VAL A 354 8.90 -21.86 7.82
N VAL A 355 8.07 -21.42 8.75
CA VAL A 355 8.54 -20.77 9.97
C VAL A 355 8.30 -21.71 11.15
N GLU A 356 9.39 -22.10 11.81
CA GLU A 356 9.30 -22.83 13.07
C GLU A 356 9.46 -21.80 14.18
N GLY A 357 8.42 -21.59 14.95
CA GLY A 357 8.48 -20.59 16.00
C GLY A 357 9.56 -20.87 17.03
N VAL A 358 10.21 -19.81 17.48
CA VAL A 358 11.23 -19.95 18.55
C VAL A 358 10.74 -19.24 19.79
N ASN A 359 11.35 -19.56 20.94
CA ASN A 359 10.95 -18.92 22.18
C ASN A 359 11.35 -17.46 22.23
N MET A 360 12.45 -17.10 21.58
CA MET A 360 13.03 -15.76 21.73
C MET A 360 13.84 -15.39 20.50
N LEU A 361 13.68 -14.14 20.06
CA LEU A 361 14.58 -13.53 19.08
C LEU A 361 15.57 -12.64 19.84
N TYR A 362 16.63 -12.26 19.13
CA TYR A 362 17.72 -11.48 19.74
C TYR A 362 18.01 -10.26 18.90
N GLY A 363 18.33 -9.15 19.56
CA GLY A 363 18.67 -7.94 18.86
C GLY A 363 19.91 -8.12 18.00
N ALA A 364 19.91 -7.43 16.88
CA ALA A 364 21.01 -7.48 15.92
C ALA A 364 21.01 -6.20 15.09
N SER A 365 22.10 -5.99 14.39
CA SER A 365 22.17 -4.90 13.43
C SER A 365 21.60 -5.44 12.12
N VAL A 366 20.49 -4.88 11.67
CA VAL A 366 19.79 -5.37 10.49
C VAL A 366 19.48 -4.21 9.55
N GLU A 367 19.14 -4.55 8.33
CA GLU A 367 18.88 -3.56 7.29
C GLU A 367 17.52 -3.82 6.69
N ALA A 368 16.68 -2.79 6.63
CA ALA A 368 15.37 -2.92 6.00
C ALA A 368 15.56 -3.15 4.50
N PRO A 369 15.01 -4.23 3.94
CA PRO A 369 15.18 -4.49 2.51
C PRO A 369 14.17 -3.73 1.67
N ASP A 370 13.03 -3.40 2.27
CA ASP A 370 11.95 -2.69 1.60
C ASP A 370 10.97 -2.22 2.68
N LEU A 371 9.87 -1.61 2.26
CA LEU A 371 8.91 -1.01 3.17
C LEU A 371 8.32 -2.04 4.15
N ARG A 372 7.73 -3.11 3.63
CA ARG A 372 7.03 -4.06 4.51
C ARG A 372 8.01 -4.96 5.26
N GLY A 373 9.13 -5.29 4.64
CA GLY A 373 10.19 -5.99 5.34
C GLY A 373 10.76 -5.16 6.46
N GLY A 374 10.87 -3.84 6.26
CA GLY A 374 11.31 -2.96 7.33
C GLY A 374 10.36 -2.99 8.52
N ALA A 375 9.06 -2.95 8.25
CA ALA A 375 8.07 -3.04 9.33
C ALA A 375 8.19 -4.38 10.05
N ALA A 376 8.43 -5.46 9.32
CA ALA A 376 8.62 -6.78 9.93
C ALA A 376 9.78 -6.77 10.92
N LEU A 377 10.87 -6.09 10.57
CA LEU A 377 12.02 -6.03 11.45
C LEU A 377 11.75 -5.20 12.71
N VAL A 378 10.92 -4.16 12.59
CA VAL A 378 10.49 -3.43 13.77
C VAL A 378 9.69 -4.36 14.70
N ILE A 379 8.78 -5.14 14.13
CA ILE A 379 7.98 -6.07 14.93
C ILE A 379 8.89 -7.06 15.65
N ALA A 380 9.85 -7.63 14.93
CA ALA A 380 10.80 -8.57 15.53
C ALA A 380 11.60 -7.91 16.65
N GLY A 381 11.99 -6.65 16.45
CA GLY A 381 12.74 -5.93 17.48
C GLY A 381 11.95 -5.71 18.77
N LEU A 382 10.64 -5.51 18.64
CA LEU A 382 9.81 -5.27 19.84
C LEU A 382 9.76 -6.46 20.77
N CYS A 383 9.96 -7.65 20.28
CA CYS A 383 9.92 -8.86 21.11
C CYS A 383 11.27 -9.52 21.25
N ALA A 384 12.36 -8.86 20.79
CA ALA A 384 13.69 -9.45 20.89
C ALA A 384 14.24 -9.26 22.31
N ASP A 385 15.11 -10.17 22.72
CA ASP A 385 15.81 -10.07 23.99
C ASP A 385 17.07 -9.24 23.81
N GLY A 386 17.31 -8.48 24.77
CA GLY A 386 18.61 -7.75 24.81
C GLY A 386 18.58 -6.37 24.26
N UNK A 387 19.55 -5.84 24.57
CA UNK A 387 19.64 -4.48 24.22
C UNK A 387 20.20 -4.31 22.85
N UNK A 388 20.15 -5.10 22.34
CA UNK A 388 20.68 -4.96 21.08
C UNK A 388 19.65 -4.34 20.27
N UNK A 389 19.86 -3.49 20.14
CA UNK A 389 18.98 -2.78 19.40
C UNK A 389 18.96 -3.31 18.02
N UNK A 390 18.16 -3.32 17.64
CA UNK A 390 17.98 -3.61 16.31
C UNK A 390 18.22 -2.31 15.61
N UNK A 391 18.99 -2.19 15.11
CA UNK A 391 19.33 -1.15 14.33
C UNK A 391 18.77 -1.43 13.05
N UNK A 392 17.94 -1.02 12.82
CA UNK A 392 17.26 -1.09 11.62
C UNK A 392 17.74 -0.01 10.74
N GLY A 393 18.65 -0.24 9.99
CA GLY A 393 19.06 0.63 8.91
C GLY A 393 18.01 0.66 7.83
N GLY A 394 18.06 1.68 7.00
CA GLY A 394 17.07 1.78 5.94
C GLY A 394 15.71 2.27 6.41
N ALA A 395 15.68 3.04 7.48
CA ALA A 395 14.41 3.54 8.02
C ALA A 395 13.61 4.32 6.97
N GLU A 396 14.30 4.90 6.00
CA GLU A 396 13.60 5.64 4.95
C GLU A 396 12.66 4.76 4.13
N TYR A 397 12.92 3.46 4.04
CA TYR A 397 11.97 2.56 3.40
C TYR A 397 10.65 2.51 4.18
N ILE A 398 10.76 2.49 5.50
CA ILE A 398 9.55 2.40 6.33
C ILE A 398 8.72 3.68 6.20
N GLU A 399 9.38 4.82 6.09
CA GLU A 399 8.71 6.11 5.97
C GLU A 399 7.92 6.26 4.67
N ARG A 400 8.13 5.37 3.73
CA ARG A 400 7.31 5.39 2.52
C ARG A 400 5.85 5.04 2.79
N GLY A 401 5.57 4.28 3.84
CA GLY A 401 4.21 3.85 4.11
C GLY A 401 3.73 3.95 5.55
N TYR A 402 4.60 4.28 6.49
CA TYR A 402 4.23 4.40 7.90
C TYR A 402 4.58 5.79 8.41
N GLU A 403 3.59 6.48 8.98
CA GLU A 403 3.81 7.80 9.55
C GLU A 403 4.55 7.66 10.87
N CYS A 404 5.85 8.00 10.88
CA CYS A 404 6.63 8.07 12.11
C CYS A 404 6.35 6.89 13.03
N ILE A 405 6.63 5.67 12.54
CA ILE A 405 6.30 4.47 13.29
C ILE A 405 6.95 4.48 14.68
N GLU A 406 8.12 5.11 14.80
CA GLU A 406 8.81 5.19 16.10
C GLU A 406 8.01 6.02 17.10
N LEU A 407 7.34 7.08 16.63
CA LEU A 407 6.54 7.90 17.54
C LEU A 407 5.24 7.21 17.91
N VAL A 408 4.63 6.53 16.95
CA VAL A 408 3.39 5.80 17.21
C VAL A 408 3.64 4.70 18.25
N LEU A 409 4.69 3.91 18.04
CA LEU A 409 4.97 2.82 18.97
C LEU A 409 5.48 3.32 20.32
N SER A 410 6.26 4.42 20.33
CA SER A 410 6.68 5.00 21.62
C SER A 410 5.47 5.46 22.43
N ALA A 411 4.48 6.03 21.77
CA ALA A 411 3.28 6.48 22.47
C ALA A 411 2.51 5.31 23.08
N LEU A 412 2.68 4.11 22.51
CA LEU A 412 2.05 2.91 23.07
C LEU A 412 2.93 2.22 24.11
N GLY A 413 4.11 2.75 24.38
CA GLY A 413 4.98 2.21 25.43
C GLY A 413 6.21 1.47 24.95
N ALA A 414 6.43 1.36 23.65
CA ALA A 414 7.62 0.69 23.13
C ALA A 414 8.86 1.55 23.37
N ASP A 415 10.00 0.88 23.45
CA ASP A 415 11.30 1.55 23.54
C ASP A 415 11.91 1.58 22.15
N ILE A 416 11.60 2.61 21.39
CA ILE A 416 12.03 2.75 20.02
C ILE A 416 12.29 4.22 19.71
N LYS A 417 13.37 4.49 19.00
CA LYS A 417 13.69 5.84 18.62
C LYS A 417 14.47 5.87 17.31
N LYS A 418 14.42 7.01 16.66
CA LYS A 418 15.14 7.25 15.43
C LYS A 418 16.46 7.95 15.76
N ILE A 419 17.57 7.44 15.20
CA ILE A 419 18.89 8.00 15.45
C ILE A 419 19.61 8.34 14.15
#